data_a52782b9393515c60c6a7033678f4b3b
#
_entry.id   a52782b9393515c60c6a7033678f4b3b
#
_cell.length_a   1.000
_cell.length_b   1.000
_cell.length_c   1.000
_cell.angle_alpha   90.00
_cell.angle_beta   90.00
_cell.angle_gamma   90.00
#
_symmetry.space_group_name_H-M   'P 1'
#
loop_
_entity.id
_entity.type
_entity.pdbx_description
1 polymer ?
#
loop_
_entity_poly.entity_id
_entity_poly.type
_entity_poly.pdbx_seq_one_letter_code
_entity_poly.pdbx_strand_id
1 'polypeptide(L)'
;RRPPGSTLFPYTTLFRSMLITNHGSIMIFWVAMPVLIAAFGNILIPLMIGCDDMVFPRLNRLSFQIFLLSVVVLFMSFFVQGGGFGGAWTSYPPLSAVAEYNLTDWGASLWLIAVALEFVAFLIGGINFVTTSMNARAPGMRMTDIPMVVWMIVLASIMFMASVGPLIAGSIMLLMDQRVGTTFFVPSGGGDPVLWQHLFWFFGHPEVYVVLLPALGIVAEIMTTFARKKLFGYKTILYTTFATGGLAFVVWAHHQFIAGIDPRMANIFLVTTLLISIPIAEIL
;
A
#
# COMPACT_ATOMS: atom_id res chain seq x y z
N ARG A 1 11.45 41.31 -21.05
CA ARG A 1 11.58 41.28 -19.56
C ARG A 1 10.27 40.82 -18.99
N ARG A 2 10.28 39.70 -18.27
CA ARG A 2 9.08 39.21 -17.53
C ARG A 2 8.79 40.16 -16.35
N PRO A 3 7.50 40.42 -16.02
CA PRO A 3 7.16 41.31 -14.92
C PRO A 3 7.61 40.75 -13.57
N PRO A 4 7.91 41.63 -12.57
CA PRO A 4 8.45 41.23 -11.27
C PRO A 4 7.58 40.27 -10.43
N GLY A 5 6.32 40.03 -10.81
CA GLY A 5 5.40 39.08 -10.14
C GLY A 5 5.56 37.61 -10.55
N SER A 6 6.45 37.30 -11.53
CA SER A 6 6.64 35.89 -11.98
C SER A 6 7.45 35.01 -11.03
N THR A 7 8.00 35.57 -9.95
CA THR A 7 8.73 34.85 -8.91
C THR A 7 7.84 34.16 -7.89
N LEU A 8 6.56 34.51 -7.80
CA LEU A 8 5.58 33.84 -6.91
C LEU A 8 5.11 32.49 -7.48
N PHE A 9 5.19 32.29 -8.78
CA PHE A 9 4.72 31.09 -9.45
C PHE A 9 5.44 29.78 -9.06
N PRO A 10 6.76 29.74 -8.91
CA PRO A 10 7.45 28.51 -8.47
C PRO A 10 7.03 28.07 -7.08
N TYR A 11 6.96 29.01 -6.12
CA TYR A 11 6.62 28.69 -4.71
C TYR A 11 5.17 28.22 -4.55
N THR A 12 4.20 28.83 -5.23
CA THR A 12 2.81 28.38 -5.18
C THR A 12 2.61 27.03 -5.84
N THR A 13 3.32 26.74 -6.92
CA THR A 13 3.29 25.43 -7.59
C THR A 13 3.91 24.37 -6.71
N LEU A 14 5.07 24.61 -6.11
CA LEU A 14 5.74 23.71 -5.17
C LEU A 14 4.88 23.42 -3.95
N PHE A 15 4.33 24.45 -3.32
CA PHE A 15 3.43 24.29 -2.18
C PHE A 15 2.20 23.46 -2.54
N ARG A 16 1.59 23.72 -3.68
CA ARG A 16 0.47 22.92 -4.17
C ARG A 16 0.86 21.47 -4.44
N SER A 17 2.00 21.22 -5.09
CA SER A 17 2.49 19.87 -5.38
C SER A 17 2.79 19.10 -4.10
N MET A 18 3.38 19.76 -3.10
CA MET A 18 3.61 19.20 -1.77
C MET A 18 2.27 18.80 -1.10
N LEU A 19 1.28 19.66 -1.11
CA LEU A 19 -0.02 19.36 -0.51
C LEU A 19 -0.73 18.20 -1.22
N ILE A 20 -0.73 18.16 -2.55
CA ILE A 20 -1.35 17.09 -3.34
C ILE A 20 -0.62 15.76 -3.09
N THR A 21 0.71 15.75 -3.10
CA THR A 21 1.52 14.55 -2.85
C THR A 21 1.26 13.99 -1.45
N ASN A 22 1.30 14.85 -0.45
CA ASN A 22 1.10 14.40 0.93
C ASN A 22 -0.36 14.04 1.21
N HIS A 23 -1.33 14.73 0.63
CA HIS A 23 -2.73 14.33 0.69
C HIS A 23 -2.93 12.91 0.11
N GLY A 24 -2.44 12.66 -1.11
CA GLY A 24 -2.53 11.33 -1.73
C GLY A 24 -1.85 10.24 -0.89
N SER A 25 -0.64 10.50 -0.41
CA SER A 25 0.10 9.58 0.46
C SER A 25 -0.65 9.30 1.76
N ILE A 26 -1.13 10.34 2.45
CA ILE A 26 -1.86 10.21 3.72
C ILE A 26 -3.15 9.40 3.52
N MET A 27 -3.92 9.71 2.48
CA MET A 27 -5.19 9.02 2.23
C MET A 27 -5.00 7.55 1.94
N ILE A 28 -3.94 7.17 1.22
CA ILE A 28 -3.66 5.77 0.89
C ILE A 28 -3.02 5.06 2.09
N PHE A 29 -1.85 5.50 2.55
CA PHE A 29 -1.02 4.76 3.51
C PHE A 29 -1.40 4.99 4.97
N TRP A 30 -1.86 6.18 5.37
CA TRP A 30 -2.16 6.50 6.77
C TRP A 30 -3.65 6.57 7.11
N VAL A 31 -4.55 6.49 6.11
CA VAL A 31 -6.00 6.48 6.35
C VAL A 31 -6.63 5.19 5.82
N ALA A 32 -6.63 4.95 4.50
CA ALA A 32 -7.38 3.83 3.93
C ALA A 32 -6.89 2.47 4.44
N MET A 33 -5.61 2.19 4.36
CA MET A 33 -5.05 0.92 4.86
C MET A 33 -5.22 0.75 6.36
N PRO A 34 -4.79 1.70 7.23
CA PRO A 34 -4.94 1.54 8.66
C PRO A 34 -6.38 1.37 9.12
N VAL A 35 -7.33 2.08 8.53
CA VAL A 35 -8.74 1.94 8.89
C VAL A 35 -9.31 0.60 8.44
N LEU A 36 -9.16 0.26 7.15
CA LEU A 36 -9.81 -0.93 6.57
C LEU A 36 -9.19 -2.24 7.05
N ILE A 37 -7.89 -2.26 7.33
CA ILE A 37 -7.20 -3.48 7.71
C ILE A 37 -6.89 -3.47 9.21
N ALA A 38 -6.14 -2.47 9.70
CA ALA A 38 -5.66 -2.50 11.07
C ALA A 38 -6.77 -2.24 12.09
N ALA A 39 -7.59 -1.19 11.91
CA ALA A 39 -8.66 -0.89 12.86
C ALA A 39 -9.76 -1.96 12.81
N PHE A 40 -10.33 -2.23 11.63
CA PHE A 40 -11.36 -3.26 11.51
C PHE A 40 -10.82 -4.67 11.78
N GLY A 41 -9.58 -4.99 11.39
CA GLY A 41 -8.98 -6.29 11.67
C GLY A 41 -8.84 -6.55 13.17
N ASN A 42 -8.35 -5.57 13.94
CA ASN A 42 -8.20 -5.70 15.38
C ASN A 42 -9.54 -5.84 16.14
N ILE A 43 -10.62 -5.29 15.57
CA ILE A 43 -11.96 -5.36 16.18
C ILE A 43 -12.70 -6.60 15.68
N LEU A 44 -12.79 -6.79 14.37
CA LEU A 44 -13.66 -7.81 13.78
C LEU A 44 -13.07 -9.21 13.90
N ILE A 45 -11.76 -9.40 13.74
CA ILE A 45 -11.17 -10.74 13.80
C ILE A 45 -11.46 -11.41 15.15
N PRO A 46 -11.07 -10.85 16.31
CA PRO A 46 -11.36 -11.49 17.59
C PRO A 46 -12.85 -11.75 17.81
N LEU A 47 -13.69 -10.75 17.56
CA LEU A 47 -15.14 -10.87 17.74
C LEU A 47 -15.76 -11.97 16.88
N MET A 48 -15.36 -12.05 15.60
CA MET A 48 -16.02 -12.92 14.63
C MET A 48 -15.48 -14.36 14.64
N ILE A 49 -14.25 -14.58 15.12
CA ILE A 49 -13.71 -15.94 15.28
C ILE A 49 -13.83 -16.45 16.72
N GLY A 50 -14.29 -15.62 17.66
CA GLY A 50 -14.57 -16.00 19.05
C GLY A 50 -13.33 -16.18 19.91
N CYS A 51 -12.33 -15.29 19.79
CA CYS A 51 -11.18 -15.22 20.70
C CYS A 51 -11.16 -13.89 21.47
N ASP A 52 -10.48 -13.88 22.61
CA ASP A 52 -10.47 -12.71 23.50
C ASP A 52 -9.60 -11.57 22.97
N ASP A 53 -8.49 -11.88 22.30
CA ASP A 53 -7.53 -10.91 21.77
C ASP A 53 -6.70 -11.53 20.63
N MET A 54 -5.87 -10.72 20.01
CA MET A 54 -4.85 -11.17 19.04
C MET A 54 -3.84 -12.11 19.71
N VAL A 55 -3.35 -13.11 18.96
CA VAL A 55 -2.38 -14.10 19.47
C VAL A 55 -1.09 -13.45 19.97
N PHE A 56 -0.67 -12.34 19.35
CA PHE A 56 0.55 -11.61 19.73
C PHE A 56 0.24 -10.17 20.19
N PRO A 57 -0.35 -9.92 21.37
CA PRO A 57 -0.76 -8.58 21.80
C PRO A 57 0.42 -7.61 21.96
N ARG A 58 1.61 -8.10 22.31
CA ARG A 58 2.82 -7.26 22.39
C ARG A 58 3.28 -6.78 21.00
N LEU A 59 3.23 -7.64 19.99
CA LEU A 59 3.53 -7.27 18.62
C LEU A 59 2.47 -6.31 18.06
N ASN A 60 1.22 -6.50 18.43
CA ASN A 60 0.13 -5.59 18.07
C ASN A 60 0.38 -4.17 18.59
N ARG A 61 0.79 -4.05 19.85
CA ARG A 61 1.19 -2.76 20.44
C ARG A 61 2.41 -2.16 19.73
N LEU A 62 3.42 -2.98 19.42
CA LEU A 62 4.63 -2.53 18.73
C LEU A 62 4.30 -2.00 17.33
N SER A 63 3.44 -2.69 16.55
CA SER A 63 3.02 -2.22 15.24
C SER A 63 2.37 -0.84 15.32
N PHE A 64 1.47 -0.63 16.27
CA PHE A 64 0.85 0.67 16.51
C PHE A 64 1.85 1.76 16.91
N GLN A 65 2.84 1.44 17.74
CA GLN A 65 3.89 2.40 18.14
C GLN A 65 4.76 2.81 16.94
N ILE A 66 5.13 1.85 16.07
CA ILE A 66 5.89 2.15 14.84
C ILE A 66 5.04 2.97 13.87
N PHE A 67 3.75 2.66 13.74
CA PHE A 67 2.82 3.46 12.96
C PHE A 67 2.74 4.91 13.45
N LEU A 68 2.61 5.14 14.76
CA LEU A 68 2.63 6.50 15.32
C LEU A 68 3.96 7.21 15.05
N LEU A 69 5.09 6.50 15.15
CA LEU A 69 6.38 7.07 14.78
C LEU A 69 6.42 7.49 13.31
N SER A 70 5.86 6.69 12.40
CA SER A 70 5.77 7.03 10.98
C SER A 70 4.98 8.31 10.74
N VAL A 71 3.85 8.49 11.46
CA VAL A 71 3.05 9.72 11.41
C VAL A 71 3.87 10.94 11.86
N VAL A 72 4.61 10.81 12.95
CA VAL A 72 5.47 11.90 13.46
C VAL A 72 6.55 12.26 12.45
N VAL A 73 7.23 11.26 11.87
CA VAL A 73 8.27 11.49 10.85
C VAL A 73 7.70 12.16 9.60
N LEU A 74 6.52 11.71 9.13
CA LEU A 74 5.84 12.37 8.01
C LEU A 74 5.51 13.82 8.34
N PHE A 75 4.96 14.07 9.53
CA PHE A 75 4.62 15.42 9.96
C PHE A 75 5.87 16.33 10.04
N MET A 76 6.97 15.82 10.54
CA MET A 76 8.24 16.56 10.57
C MET A 76 8.74 16.97 9.18
N SER A 77 8.41 16.21 8.13
CA SER A 77 8.79 16.53 6.76
C SER A 77 8.29 17.89 6.27
N PHE A 78 7.20 18.41 6.84
CA PHE A 78 6.65 19.71 6.47
C PHE A 78 7.45 20.90 7.02
N PHE A 79 8.28 20.68 8.04
CA PHE A 79 9.00 21.74 8.77
C PHE A 79 10.49 21.81 8.42
N VAL A 80 10.96 21.00 7.49
CA VAL A 80 12.34 21.06 7.01
C VAL A 80 12.48 22.10 5.89
N GLN A 81 13.73 22.48 5.57
CA GLN A 81 14.01 23.42 4.50
C GLN A 81 13.45 22.90 3.16
N GLY A 82 12.73 23.72 2.46
CA GLY A 82 12.01 23.37 1.23
C GLY A 82 10.65 22.69 1.46
N GLY A 83 10.29 22.37 2.70
CA GLY A 83 9.01 21.72 3.06
C GLY A 83 8.93 20.24 2.71
N GLY A 84 7.72 19.70 2.72
CA GLY A 84 7.44 18.29 2.41
C GLY A 84 7.66 17.94 0.95
N PHE A 85 7.75 16.63 0.69
CA PHE A 85 7.93 16.11 -0.67
C PHE A 85 6.77 16.44 -1.60
N GLY A 86 7.09 16.86 -2.83
CA GLY A 86 6.12 17.29 -3.86
C GLY A 86 6.14 16.47 -5.15
N GLY A 87 6.82 15.32 -5.19
CA GLY A 87 7.02 14.50 -6.41
C GLY A 87 6.01 13.38 -6.61
N ALA A 88 4.77 13.55 -6.17
CA ALA A 88 3.67 12.57 -6.17
C ALA A 88 3.86 11.38 -5.20
N TRP A 89 2.76 10.72 -4.83
CA TRP A 89 2.77 9.59 -3.89
C TRP A 89 3.49 8.34 -4.42
N THR A 90 3.70 8.24 -5.74
CA THR A 90 4.47 7.18 -6.39
C THR A 90 5.98 7.41 -6.37
N SER A 91 6.41 8.62 -6.01
CA SER A 91 7.83 8.99 -5.82
C SER A 91 8.75 8.60 -6.99
N TYR A 92 8.35 8.87 -8.24
CA TYR A 92 9.11 8.45 -9.41
C TYR A 92 10.44 9.22 -9.57
N PRO A 93 11.58 8.50 -9.71
CA PRO A 93 12.83 9.08 -10.18
C PRO A 93 12.72 9.51 -11.66
N PRO A 94 13.56 10.45 -12.11
CA PRO A 94 14.63 11.12 -11.37
C PRO A 94 14.14 12.25 -10.46
N LEU A 95 12.86 12.65 -10.52
CA LEU A 95 12.29 13.74 -9.72
C LEU A 95 12.49 13.52 -8.22
N SER A 96 12.28 12.30 -7.73
CA SER A 96 12.43 11.97 -6.32
C SER A 96 13.87 11.69 -5.88
N ALA A 97 14.74 11.28 -6.82
CA ALA A 97 16.11 10.89 -6.49
C ALA A 97 17.07 12.10 -6.43
N VAL A 98 16.81 13.15 -7.22
CA VAL A 98 17.71 14.29 -7.38
C VAL A 98 17.17 15.49 -6.62
N ALA A 99 17.92 15.97 -5.61
CA ALA A 99 17.51 17.07 -4.74
C ALA A 99 17.18 18.37 -5.52
N GLU A 100 17.90 18.64 -6.60
CA GLU A 100 17.66 19.79 -7.47
C GLU A 100 16.28 19.79 -8.11
N TYR A 101 15.70 18.62 -8.36
CA TYR A 101 14.39 18.47 -8.98
C TYR A 101 13.25 18.54 -7.98
N ASN A 102 13.44 17.97 -6.79
CA ASN A 102 12.38 17.93 -5.77
C ASN A 102 12.35 19.17 -4.86
N LEU A 103 13.38 20.03 -4.93
CA LEU A 103 13.49 21.33 -4.25
C LEU A 103 13.30 21.31 -2.72
N THR A 104 13.43 20.15 -2.10
CA THR A 104 13.40 19.97 -0.65
C THR A 104 14.68 19.30 -0.18
N ASP A 105 15.21 19.72 0.97
CA ASP A 105 16.40 19.10 1.52
C ASP A 105 16.08 17.71 2.10
N TRP A 106 15.40 17.66 3.23
CA TRP A 106 15.07 16.40 3.91
C TRP A 106 13.63 15.92 3.67
N GLY A 107 12.76 16.74 3.06
CA GLY A 107 11.33 16.42 2.93
C GLY A 107 11.07 15.13 2.19
N ALA A 108 11.76 14.87 1.08
CA ALA A 108 11.62 13.62 0.32
C ALA A 108 12.15 12.41 1.11
N SER A 109 13.29 12.55 1.79
CA SER A 109 13.87 11.48 2.58
C SER A 109 13.03 11.14 3.81
N LEU A 110 12.48 12.14 4.49
CA LEU A 110 11.57 11.92 5.63
C LEU A 110 10.26 11.27 5.19
N TRP A 111 9.71 11.68 4.05
CA TRP A 111 8.55 11.01 3.45
C TRP A 111 8.83 9.53 3.22
N LEU A 112 9.98 9.21 2.61
CA LEU A 112 10.39 7.84 2.30
C LEU A 112 10.60 6.99 3.57
N ILE A 113 11.24 7.57 4.60
CA ILE A 113 11.42 6.93 5.92
C ILE A 113 10.07 6.68 6.59
N ALA A 114 9.15 7.66 6.52
CA ALA A 114 7.82 7.51 7.10
C ALA A 114 7.04 6.37 6.44
N VAL A 115 7.06 6.29 5.11
CA VAL A 115 6.44 5.19 4.35
C VAL A 115 7.05 3.83 4.73
N ALA A 116 8.39 3.75 4.84
CA ALA A 116 9.05 2.51 5.23
C ALA A 116 8.68 2.06 6.65
N LEU A 117 8.59 3.00 7.60
CA LEU A 117 8.14 2.71 8.97
C LEU A 117 6.70 2.23 9.02
N GLU A 118 5.81 2.86 8.26
CA GLU A 118 4.42 2.45 8.14
C GLU A 118 4.32 1.01 7.62
N PHE A 119 5.08 0.65 6.60
CA PHE A 119 5.10 -0.71 6.05
C PHE A 119 5.66 -1.75 7.02
N VAL A 120 6.65 -1.41 7.83
CA VAL A 120 7.11 -2.27 8.91
C VAL A 120 6.00 -2.49 9.95
N ALA A 121 5.25 -1.46 10.30
CA ALA A 121 4.12 -1.58 11.21
C ALA A 121 3.05 -2.53 10.65
N PHE A 122 2.70 -2.38 9.37
CA PHE A 122 1.72 -3.26 8.71
C PHE A 122 2.20 -4.69 8.55
N LEU A 123 3.47 -4.91 8.27
CA LEU A 123 4.07 -6.26 8.21
C LEU A 123 3.88 -6.99 9.54
N ILE A 124 4.18 -6.33 10.66
CA ILE A 124 4.00 -6.89 12.00
C ILE A 124 2.52 -7.16 12.31
N GLY A 125 1.63 -6.22 11.97
CA GLY A 125 0.19 -6.37 12.11
C GLY A 125 -0.36 -7.52 11.28
N GLY A 126 0.08 -7.65 10.03
CA GLY A 126 -0.33 -8.71 9.12
C GLY A 126 0.01 -10.11 9.64
N ILE A 127 1.22 -10.30 10.19
CA ILE A 127 1.61 -11.56 10.85
C ILE A 127 0.61 -11.91 11.95
N ASN A 128 0.21 -10.92 12.75
CA ASN A 128 -0.72 -11.13 13.85
C ASN A 128 -2.12 -11.50 13.36
N PHE A 129 -2.65 -10.80 12.35
CA PHE A 129 -3.98 -11.10 11.77
C PHE A 129 -4.05 -12.50 11.18
N VAL A 130 -3.05 -12.89 10.38
CA VAL A 130 -2.99 -14.23 9.78
C VAL A 130 -2.89 -15.29 10.88
N THR A 131 -1.96 -15.13 11.83
CA THR A 131 -1.75 -16.13 12.89
C THR A 131 -2.98 -16.26 13.79
N THR A 132 -3.61 -15.16 14.16
CA THR A 132 -4.82 -15.15 15.00
C THR A 132 -5.97 -15.86 14.30
N SER A 133 -6.22 -15.50 13.03
CA SER A 133 -7.32 -16.11 12.26
C SER A 133 -7.12 -17.59 12.00
N MET A 134 -5.87 -18.05 11.89
CA MET A 134 -5.59 -19.47 11.63
C MET A 134 -5.57 -20.32 12.92
N ASN A 135 -5.15 -19.78 14.07
CA ASN A 135 -4.85 -20.58 15.26
C ASN A 135 -5.76 -20.31 16.47
N ALA A 136 -6.44 -19.17 16.54
CA ALA A 136 -7.21 -18.75 17.71
C ALA A 136 -8.73 -18.85 17.55
N ARG A 137 -9.21 -19.57 16.54
CA ARG A 137 -10.66 -19.77 16.35
C ARG A 137 -11.30 -20.49 17.51
N ALA A 138 -12.55 -20.14 17.80
CA ALA A 138 -13.37 -20.84 18.77
C ALA A 138 -13.40 -22.35 18.51
N PRO A 139 -13.42 -23.20 19.55
CA PRO A 139 -13.48 -24.64 19.40
C PRO A 139 -14.66 -25.07 18.51
N GLY A 140 -14.39 -25.90 17.50
CA GLY A 140 -15.38 -26.37 16.54
C GLY A 140 -15.58 -25.49 15.31
N MET A 141 -15.07 -24.28 15.27
CA MET A 141 -15.12 -23.42 14.07
C MET A 141 -14.16 -23.92 12.99
N ARG A 142 -14.70 -24.37 11.86
CA ARG A 142 -13.93 -24.81 10.70
C ARG A 142 -13.46 -23.60 9.87
N MET A 143 -12.49 -23.80 9.00
CA MET A 143 -12.02 -22.76 8.06
C MET A 143 -13.15 -22.23 7.17
N THR A 144 -14.10 -23.07 6.79
CA THR A 144 -15.26 -22.70 5.97
C THR A 144 -16.35 -21.94 6.75
N ASP A 145 -16.21 -21.81 8.05
CA ASP A 145 -17.16 -21.11 8.90
C ASP A 145 -16.65 -19.71 9.27
N ILE A 146 -15.42 -19.37 8.87
CA ILE A 146 -14.83 -18.03 9.05
C ILE A 146 -15.63 -17.02 8.22
N PRO A 147 -16.07 -15.88 8.79
CA PRO A 147 -16.76 -14.82 8.05
C PRO A 147 -15.95 -14.27 6.88
N MET A 148 -16.63 -13.84 5.82
CA MET A 148 -15.96 -13.39 4.58
C MET A 148 -15.03 -12.21 4.82
N VAL A 149 -15.41 -11.25 5.64
CA VAL A 149 -14.57 -10.09 5.98
C VAL A 149 -13.24 -10.52 6.61
N VAL A 150 -13.24 -11.53 7.48
CA VAL A 150 -12.02 -12.06 8.10
C VAL A 150 -11.11 -12.68 7.05
N TRP A 151 -11.66 -13.49 6.13
CA TRP A 151 -10.87 -14.04 5.01
C TRP A 151 -10.27 -12.96 4.13
N MET A 152 -11.04 -11.91 3.83
CA MET A 152 -10.57 -10.81 2.97
C MET A 152 -9.46 -9.99 3.67
N ILE A 153 -9.56 -9.78 5.00
CA ILE A 153 -8.47 -9.14 5.78
C ILE A 153 -7.23 -10.04 5.84
N VAL A 154 -7.40 -11.34 6.06
CA VAL A 154 -6.29 -12.31 6.08
C VAL A 154 -5.57 -12.35 4.74
N LEU A 155 -6.31 -12.45 3.64
CA LEU A 155 -5.70 -12.48 2.31
C LEU A 155 -5.03 -11.15 1.98
N ALA A 156 -5.64 -10.01 2.29
CA ALA A 156 -5.04 -8.69 2.16
C ALA A 156 -3.70 -8.61 2.93
N SER A 157 -3.66 -9.12 4.16
CA SER A 157 -2.44 -9.18 4.97
C SER A 157 -1.35 -10.06 4.33
N ILE A 158 -1.72 -11.23 3.79
CA ILE A 158 -0.78 -12.11 3.08
C ILE A 158 -0.23 -11.42 1.83
N MET A 159 -1.10 -10.78 1.04
CA MET A 159 -0.70 -10.05 -0.16
C MET A 159 0.26 -8.91 0.16
N PHE A 160 -0.04 -8.12 1.20
CA PHE A 160 0.84 -7.07 1.68
C PHE A 160 2.22 -7.62 2.06
N MET A 161 2.27 -8.64 2.92
CA MET A 161 3.53 -9.25 3.36
C MET A 161 4.37 -9.80 2.20
N ALA A 162 3.73 -10.36 1.17
CA ALA A 162 4.41 -10.92 0.01
C ALA A 162 4.95 -9.84 -0.96
N SER A 163 4.32 -8.67 -1.02
CA SER A 163 4.63 -7.61 -1.99
C SER A 163 5.52 -6.50 -1.44
N VAL A 164 5.55 -6.28 -0.13
CA VAL A 164 6.22 -5.12 0.49
C VAL A 164 7.76 -5.16 0.40
N GLY A 165 8.36 -6.35 0.31
CA GLY A 165 9.82 -6.52 0.28
C GLY A 165 10.52 -5.73 -0.83
N PRO A 166 10.13 -5.87 -2.12
CA PRO A 166 10.69 -5.08 -3.22
C PRO A 166 10.55 -3.57 -3.02
N LEU A 167 9.44 -3.10 -2.46
CA LEU A 167 9.26 -1.67 -2.21
C LEU A 167 10.18 -1.16 -1.09
N ILE A 168 10.36 -1.92 0.00
CA ILE A 168 11.33 -1.55 1.05
C ILE A 168 12.74 -1.50 0.47
N ALA A 169 13.14 -2.49 -0.34
CA ALA A 169 14.44 -2.49 -1.01
C ALA A 169 14.60 -1.27 -1.92
N GLY A 170 13.60 -0.98 -2.76
CA GLY A 170 13.59 0.20 -3.62
C GLY A 170 13.66 1.51 -2.83
N SER A 171 12.97 1.58 -1.69
CA SER A 171 13.01 2.75 -0.80
C SER A 171 14.38 2.99 -0.21
N ILE A 172 15.09 1.93 0.18
CA ILE A 172 16.48 2.03 0.66
C ILE A 172 17.40 2.51 -0.48
N MET A 173 17.28 1.93 -1.68
CA MET A 173 18.05 2.35 -2.85
C MET A 173 17.79 3.82 -3.19
N LEU A 174 16.54 4.27 -3.16
CA LEU A 174 16.19 5.67 -3.42
C LEU A 174 16.73 6.61 -2.35
N LEU A 175 16.70 6.20 -1.08
CA LEU A 175 17.30 6.96 0.01
C LEU A 175 18.83 7.07 -0.16
N MET A 176 19.47 6.03 -0.65
CA MET A 176 20.91 6.06 -0.98
C MET A 176 21.21 7.01 -2.15
N ASP A 177 20.36 7.04 -3.19
CA ASP A 177 20.50 8.02 -4.28
C ASP A 177 20.38 9.45 -3.73
N GLN A 178 19.41 9.70 -2.84
CA GLN A 178 19.18 11.03 -2.26
C GLN A 178 20.31 11.49 -1.30
N ARG A 179 20.94 10.57 -0.55
CA ARG A 179 21.80 10.93 0.60
C ARG A 179 23.25 10.49 0.51
N VAL A 180 23.52 9.43 -0.24
CA VAL A 180 24.88 8.84 -0.34
C VAL A 180 25.51 9.09 -1.71
N GLY A 181 24.69 9.55 -2.68
CA GLY A 181 25.17 9.85 -4.05
C GLY A 181 25.32 8.61 -4.92
N THR A 182 24.58 7.54 -4.61
CA THR A 182 24.41 6.42 -5.55
C THR A 182 23.52 6.83 -6.72
N THR A 183 23.46 6.01 -7.75
CA THR A 183 22.72 6.33 -8.98
C THR A 183 21.89 5.14 -9.46
N PHE A 184 21.24 4.43 -8.52
CA PHE A 184 20.39 3.28 -8.89
C PHE A 184 19.27 3.65 -9.85
N PHE A 185 18.71 4.85 -9.69
CA PHE A 185 17.55 5.33 -10.46
C PHE A 185 17.84 6.62 -11.24
N VAL A 186 19.10 7.07 -11.28
CA VAL A 186 19.51 8.32 -11.94
C VAL A 186 20.21 8.01 -13.26
N PRO A 187 19.59 8.31 -14.43
CA PRO A 187 20.12 7.93 -15.74
C PRO A 187 21.50 8.49 -16.05
N SER A 188 21.82 9.71 -15.61
CA SER A 188 23.14 10.32 -15.83
C SER A 188 24.29 9.56 -15.17
N GLY A 189 24.01 8.73 -14.18
CA GLY A 189 24.96 7.84 -13.52
C GLY A 189 24.84 6.38 -13.92
N GLY A 190 24.05 6.08 -14.98
CA GLY A 190 23.83 4.72 -15.46
C GLY A 190 22.66 3.97 -14.78
N GLY A 191 21.88 4.64 -13.95
CA GLY A 191 20.72 4.06 -13.28
C GLY A 191 19.47 4.02 -14.16
N ASP A 192 18.46 3.28 -13.70
CA ASP A 192 17.22 3.08 -14.45
C ASP A 192 15.98 3.48 -13.62
N PRO A 193 15.27 4.58 -13.98
CA PRO A 193 14.02 4.96 -13.33
C PRO A 193 12.90 3.92 -13.46
N VAL A 194 12.93 3.09 -14.51
CA VAL A 194 11.92 2.04 -14.70
C VAL A 194 12.07 0.93 -13.66
N LEU A 195 13.29 0.69 -13.18
CA LEU A 195 13.54 -0.24 -12.08
C LEU A 195 12.76 0.17 -10.80
N TRP A 196 12.76 1.48 -10.45
CA TRP A 196 11.93 1.97 -9.34
C TRP A 196 10.45 1.65 -9.57
N GLN A 197 9.95 1.90 -10.78
CA GLN A 197 8.55 1.66 -11.09
C GLN A 197 8.19 0.17 -10.97
N HIS A 198 9.05 -0.74 -11.36
CA HIS A 198 8.84 -2.18 -11.14
C HIS A 198 8.81 -2.55 -9.65
N LEU A 199 9.77 -2.06 -8.86
CA LEU A 199 9.80 -2.31 -7.41
C LEU A 199 8.59 -1.70 -6.70
N PHE A 200 8.18 -0.49 -7.11
CA PHE A 200 7.02 0.19 -6.55
C PHE A 200 5.71 -0.54 -6.92
N TRP A 201 5.49 -0.84 -8.20
CA TRP A 201 4.22 -1.40 -8.67
C TRP A 201 4.05 -2.89 -8.38
N PHE A 202 5.14 -3.63 -8.19
CA PHE A 202 5.04 -4.99 -7.65
C PHE A 202 4.36 -5.02 -6.28
N PHE A 203 4.50 -3.96 -5.51
CA PHE A 203 3.71 -3.70 -4.31
C PHE A 203 2.40 -2.97 -4.66
N GLY A 204 2.47 -1.89 -5.41
CA GLY A 204 1.38 -0.93 -5.60
C GLY A 204 0.13 -1.51 -6.25
N HIS A 205 0.24 -2.55 -7.10
CA HIS A 205 -0.93 -3.21 -7.62
C HIS A 205 -1.58 -4.17 -6.60
N PRO A 206 -0.87 -5.11 -5.94
CA PRO A 206 -1.44 -5.83 -4.80
C PRO A 206 -2.06 -4.92 -3.74
N GLU A 207 -1.48 -3.74 -3.50
CA GLU A 207 -1.97 -2.74 -2.55
C GLU A 207 -3.42 -2.31 -2.81
N VAL A 208 -3.82 -2.11 -4.07
CA VAL A 208 -5.21 -1.73 -4.38
C VAL A 208 -6.20 -2.81 -3.96
N TYR A 209 -5.82 -4.07 -4.02
CA TYR A 209 -6.63 -5.19 -3.52
C TYR A 209 -6.53 -5.35 -2.01
N VAL A 210 -5.40 -5.02 -1.42
CA VAL A 210 -5.21 -4.96 0.03
C VAL A 210 -6.20 -3.98 0.67
N VAL A 211 -6.53 -2.89 -0.01
CA VAL A 211 -7.58 -1.94 0.40
C VAL A 211 -8.98 -2.43 0.01
N LEU A 212 -9.16 -2.91 -1.22
CA LEU A 212 -10.47 -3.26 -1.78
C LEU A 212 -11.10 -4.47 -1.08
N LEU A 213 -10.33 -5.55 -0.86
CA LEU A 213 -10.89 -6.79 -0.32
C LEU A 213 -11.51 -6.62 1.08
N PRO A 214 -10.85 -6.00 2.07
CA PRO A 214 -11.48 -5.76 3.37
C PRO A 214 -12.75 -4.91 3.27
N ALA A 215 -12.76 -3.90 2.39
CA ALA A 215 -13.94 -3.07 2.15
C ALA A 215 -15.11 -3.90 1.62
N LEU A 216 -14.87 -4.77 0.63
CA LEU A 216 -15.88 -5.69 0.10
C LEU A 216 -16.35 -6.70 1.15
N GLY A 217 -15.44 -7.20 1.99
CA GLY A 217 -15.76 -8.06 3.11
C GLY A 217 -16.72 -7.39 4.10
N ILE A 218 -16.45 -6.15 4.48
CA ILE A 218 -17.32 -5.35 5.35
C ILE A 218 -18.70 -5.16 4.70
N VAL A 219 -18.74 -4.80 3.41
CA VAL A 219 -20.00 -4.63 2.67
C VAL A 219 -20.80 -5.94 2.65
N ALA A 220 -20.16 -7.09 2.41
CA ALA A 220 -20.82 -8.40 2.42
C ALA A 220 -21.47 -8.71 3.78
N GLU A 221 -20.80 -8.43 4.90
CA GLU A 221 -21.36 -8.64 6.25
C GLU A 221 -22.52 -7.67 6.54
N ILE A 222 -22.40 -6.41 6.13
CA ILE A 222 -23.48 -5.42 6.26
C ILE A 222 -24.71 -5.88 5.46
N MET A 223 -24.53 -6.26 4.20
CA MET A 223 -25.61 -6.67 3.33
C MET A 223 -26.33 -7.92 3.86
N THR A 224 -25.61 -8.94 4.31
CA THR A 224 -26.19 -10.16 4.87
C THR A 224 -26.95 -9.89 6.15
N THR A 225 -26.43 -9.02 7.01
CA THR A 225 -27.07 -8.63 8.26
C THR A 225 -28.39 -7.89 8.01
N PHE A 226 -28.39 -6.87 7.18
CA PHE A 226 -29.60 -6.09 6.86
C PHE A 226 -30.62 -6.89 6.03
N ALA A 227 -30.16 -7.72 5.11
CA ALA A 227 -31.03 -8.61 4.33
C ALA A 227 -31.57 -9.79 5.15
N ARG A 228 -31.00 -10.06 6.34
CA ARG A 228 -31.31 -11.24 7.18
C ARG A 228 -31.19 -12.56 6.42
N LYS A 229 -30.18 -12.66 5.54
CA LYS A 229 -29.92 -13.83 4.70
C LYS A 229 -28.45 -14.21 4.76
N LYS A 230 -28.17 -15.49 4.59
CA LYS A 230 -26.78 -15.96 4.43
C LYS A 230 -26.19 -15.42 3.14
N LEU A 231 -24.87 -15.22 3.14
CA LEU A 231 -24.12 -14.81 1.95
C LEU A 231 -24.32 -15.87 0.85
N PHE A 232 -24.90 -15.45 -0.26
CA PHE A 232 -25.06 -16.31 -1.42
C PHE A 232 -23.70 -16.59 -2.06
N GLY A 233 -23.46 -17.84 -2.46
CA GLY A 233 -22.20 -18.19 -3.13
C GLY A 233 -20.94 -18.07 -2.28
N TYR A 234 -20.99 -18.18 -0.94
CA TYR A 234 -19.85 -18.02 -0.03
C TYR A 234 -18.58 -18.72 -0.54
N LYS A 235 -18.67 -19.99 -1.00
CA LYS A 235 -17.50 -20.72 -1.48
C LYS A 235 -16.95 -20.13 -2.80
N THR A 236 -17.83 -19.71 -3.70
CA THR A 236 -17.43 -19.05 -4.95
C THR A 236 -16.69 -17.76 -4.64
N ILE A 237 -17.27 -16.89 -3.81
CA ILE A 237 -16.64 -15.63 -3.40
C ILE A 237 -15.29 -15.90 -2.72
N LEU A 238 -15.18 -16.92 -1.87
CA LEU A 238 -13.93 -17.29 -1.21
C LEU A 238 -12.86 -17.70 -2.23
N TYR A 239 -13.19 -18.59 -3.17
CA TYR A 239 -12.23 -19.03 -4.19
C TYR A 239 -11.83 -17.93 -5.15
N THR A 240 -12.76 -17.07 -5.57
CA THR A 240 -12.47 -15.93 -6.43
C THR A 240 -11.66 -14.85 -5.71
N THR A 241 -11.85 -14.69 -4.40
CA THR A 241 -10.98 -13.86 -3.56
C THR A 241 -9.53 -14.36 -3.57
N PHE A 242 -9.31 -15.68 -3.41
CA PHE A 242 -7.96 -16.26 -3.52
C PHE A 242 -7.40 -16.16 -4.94
N ALA A 243 -8.20 -16.36 -5.96
CA ALA A 243 -7.78 -16.21 -7.36
C ALA A 243 -7.35 -14.75 -7.65
N THR A 244 -8.12 -13.77 -7.18
CA THR A 244 -7.75 -12.35 -7.26
C THR A 244 -6.41 -12.08 -6.58
N GLY A 245 -6.23 -12.59 -5.35
CA GLY A 245 -4.97 -12.42 -4.61
C GLY A 245 -3.76 -13.01 -5.32
N GLY A 246 -3.90 -14.19 -5.94
CA GLY A 246 -2.82 -14.81 -6.72
C GLY A 246 -2.51 -14.05 -8.01
N LEU A 247 -3.54 -13.66 -8.76
CA LEU A 247 -3.38 -12.92 -10.02
C LEU A 247 -2.82 -11.51 -9.80
N ALA A 248 -3.05 -10.88 -8.66
CA ALA A 248 -2.53 -9.55 -8.34
C ALA A 248 -1.00 -9.43 -8.48
N PHE A 249 -0.27 -10.55 -8.34
CA PHE A 249 1.19 -10.58 -8.46
C PHE A 249 1.71 -10.73 -9.90
N VAL A 250 0.84 -10.81 -10.89
CA VAL A 250 1.24 -10.97 -12.31
C VAL A 250 0.61 -9.92 -13.23
N VAL A 251 0.13 -8.81 -12.67
CA VAL A 251 -0.53 -7.74 -13.42
C VAL A 251 0.09 -6.35 -13.20
N TRP A 252 1.07 -6.20 -12.29
CA TRP A 252 1.55 -4.89 -11.82
C TRP A 252 2.04 -3.94 -12.92
N ALA A 253 2.61 -4.45 -14.02
CA ALA A 253 3.21 -3.58 -15.02
C ALA A 253 2.20 -2.95 -15.99
N HIS A 254 0.88 -3.15 -15.81
CA HIS A 254 -0.10 -2.32 -16.50
C HIS A 254 -0.09 -0.85 -16.04
N HIS A 255 0.52 -0.56 -14.89
CA HIS A 255 0.81 0.81 -14.46
C HIS A 255 1.97 1.47 -15.22
N GLN A 256 2.65 0.73 -16.12
CA GLN A 256 3.91 1.14 -16.74
C GLN A 256 3.86 1.12 -18.28
N PHE A 257 2.68 1.02 -18.92
CA PHE A 257 2.55 0.91 -20.36
C PHE A 257 3.19 2.08 -21.15
N ILE A 258 3.27 3.25 -20.54
CA ILE A 258 3.92 4.43 -21.14
C ILE A 258 5.32 4.71 -20.56
N ALA A 259 5.84 3.84 -19.68
CA ALA A 259 7.13 4.03 -19.01
C ALA A 259 8.33 3.51 -19.84
N GLY A 260 8.08 2.91 -21.01
CA GLY A 260 9.13 2.35 -21.87
C GLY A 260 9.44 0.87 -21.61
N ILE A 261 8.52 0.11 -21.02
CA ILE A 261 8.66 -1.35 -20.88
C ILE A 261 8.62 -2.03 -22.25
N ASP A 262 9.23 -3.23 -22.34
CA ASP A 262 9.21 -4.02 -23.57
C ASP A 262 7.76 -4.30 -24.04
N PRO A 263 7.42 -4.08 -25.33
CA PRO A 263 6.06 -4.29 -25.84
C PRO A 263 5.53 -5.71 -25.67
N ARG A 264 6.40 -6.71 -25.66
CA ARG A 264 5.99 -8.10 -25.42
C ARG A 264 5.54 -8.29 -23.98
N MET A 265 6.27 -7.69 -23.02
CA MET A 265 5.87 -7.66 -21.62
C MET A 265 4.57 -6.88 -21.43
N ALA A 266 4.40 -5.74 -22.09
CA ALA A 266 3.16 -4.97 -22.05
C ALA A 266 1.94 -5.81 -22.48
N ASN A 267 2.06 -6.61 -23.55
CA ASN A 267 1.00 -7.52 -23.98
C ASN A 267 0.68 -8.62 -22.95
N ILE A 268 1.70 -9.19 -22.31
CA ILE A 268 1.48 -10.19 -21.23
C ILE A 268 0.71 -9.55 -20.08
N PHE A 269 1.15 -8.38 -19.60
CA PHE A 269 0.48 -7.68 -18.50
C PHE A 269 -0.91 -7.17 -18.87
N LEU A 270 -1.18 -6.87 -20.15
CA LEU A 270 -2.52 -6.55 -20.64
C LEU A 270 -3.45 -7.78 -20.48
N VAL A 271 -3.03 -8.96 -20.98
CA VAL A 271 -3.82 -10.18 -20.91
C VAL A 271 -4.09 -10.59 -19.45
N THR A 272 -3.07 -10.60 -18.61
CA THR A 272 -3.23 -10.95 -17.19
C THR A 272 -4.13 -9.98 -16.44
N THR A 273 -4.10 -8.68 -16.80
CA THR A 273 -5.01 -7.67 -16.26
C THR A 273 -6.46 -7.92 -16.67
N LEU A 274 -6.71 -8.36 -17.89
CA LEU A 274 -8.06 -8.75 -18.30
C LEU A 274 -8.54 -10.01 -17.56
N LEU A 275 -7.62 -10.95 -17.28
CA LEU A 275 -7.96 -12.17 -16.54
C LEU A 275 -8.36 -11.89 -15.09
N ILE A 276 -7.71 -10.97 -14.38
CA ILE A 276 -8.04 -10.67 -12.98
C ILE A 276 -9.41 -10.00 -12.84
N SER A 277 -9.93 -9.38 -13.90
CA SER A 277 -11.27 -8.77 -13.87
C SER A 277 -12.39 -9.81 -13.70
N ILE A 278 -12.17 -11.07 -14.11
CA ILE A 278 -13.17 -12.15 -13.99
C ILE A 278 -13.45 -12.47 -12.52
N PRO A 279 -12.47 -12.90 -11.69
CA PRO A 279 -12.75 -13.19 -10.28
C PRO A 279 -13.22 -11.96 -9.48
N ILE A 280 -12.80 -10.74 -9.86
CA ILE A 280 -13.30 -9.53 -9.21
C ILE A 280 -14.77 -9.31 -9.51
N ALA A 281 -15.19 -9.49 -10.76
CA ALA A 281 -16.59 -9.35 -11.15
C ALA A 281 -17.51 -10.37 -10.45
N GLU A 282 -16.98 -11.54 -10.07
CA GLU A 282 -17.74 -12.54 -9.31
C GLU A 282 -17.84 -12.21 -7.82
N ILE A 283 -16.93 -11.40 -7.28
CA ILE A 283 -16.99 -10.92 -5.89
C ILE A 283 -18.03 -9.80 -5.76
N LEU A 284 -18.16 -8.95 -6.79
CA LEU A 284 -19.09 -7.81 -6.83
C LEU A 284 -20.52 -8.24 -7.13
#